data_e6d192a211ef6cb346db8c1746be4764
#
_entry.id   e6d192a211ef6cb346db8c1746be4764
#
_cell.length_a   1.000
_cell.length_b   1.000
_cell.length_c   1.000
_cell.angle_alpha   90.00
_cell.angle_beta   90.00
_cell.angle_gamma   90.00
#
_symmetry.space_group_name_H-M   'P 1'
#
loop_
_entity.id
_entity.type
_entity.pdbx_description
1 polymer ?
#
loop_
_entity_poly.entity_id
_entity_poly.type
_entity_poly.pdbx_seq_one_letter_code
_entity_poly.pdbx_strand_id
1 'polypeptide(L)'
;MALKLHVEQASITTRHPFAIARGSTNGYKRAWVRITDGDGQEGWGEADPSSFYGETLDTVLATFEKLAGHLPREPFDLEAAEARWEQVVPKNGAARAALSAALHDLVGKRLGQPLWRLWGLDPKKAPLSSFTIGLDTDQKIRAKVQEAKDYPILKIKLGTDRDEAILKTIRDATDKPIRVDANAGWDVARAKQMIPVLKEYGVEFLEQPLEPQDIDGLAEVCKVASANHLPVVVDESCLVAADIPRLAGRVDGINIKLAKCGSLREALRMIATARAHGMLVMVGCMIETSLGITAAAHFTPLVDAADLDGAALTVDDPFTGATIDHGQIRLPTEPGLGVRRR
;
A
#
# COMPACT_ATOMS: atom_id res chain seq x y z
N MET A 1 -8.71 -29.49 14.34
CA MET A 1 -9.89 -29.42 13.43
C MET A 1 -9.51 -28.55 12.23
N ALA A 2 -10.04 -28.83 11.03
CA ALA A 2 -9.65 -28.13 9.81
C ALA A 2 -10.07 -26.66 9.84
N LEU A 3 -9.23 -25.77 9.30
CA LEU A 3 -9.56 -24.35 9.09
C LEU A 3 -10.68 -24.23 8.05
N LYS A 4 -11.54 -23.22 8.21
CA LYS A 4 -12.64 -22.93 7.29
C LYS A 4 -12.51 -21.51 6.77
N LEU A 5 -12.65 -21.34 5.46
CA LEU A 5 -12.67 -20.04 4.78
C LEU A 5 -14.11 -19.56 4.58
N HIS A 6 -14.37 -18.34 4.97
CA HIS A 6 -15.60 -17.61 4.69
C HIS A 6 -15.25 -16.37 3.87
N VAL A 7 -16.04 -16.09 2.84
CA VAL A 7 -15.80 -14.97 1.92
C VAL A 7 -17.04 -14.09 1.89
N GLU A 8 -16.87 -12.80 2.01
CA GLU A 8 -17.92 -11.80 1.92
C GLU A 8 -17.54 -10.75 0.85
N GLN A 9 -18.43 -10.49 -0.10
CA GLN A 9 -18.27 -9.41 -1.06
C GLN A 9 -18.70 -8.09 -0.46
N ALA A 10 -17.95 -7.03 -0.76
CA ALA A 10 -18.22 -5.70 -0.26
C ALA A 10 -17.99 -4.63 -1.33
N SER A 11 -18.58 -3.48 -1.10
CA SER A 11 -18.31 -2.26 -1.87
C SER A 11 -18.05 -1.14 -0.88
N ILE A 12 -17.03 -0.33 -1.13
CA ILE A 12 -16.71 0.85 -0.35
C ILE A 12 -16.71 2.08 -1.24
N THR A 13 -17.01 3.23 -0.65
CA THR A 13 -17.16 4.50 -1.35
C THR A 13 -16.20 5.53 -0.79
N THR A 14 -15.55 6.30 -1.66
CA THR A 14 -14.71 7.43 -1.24
C THR A 14 -15.54 8.70 -1.08
N ARG A 15 -15.11 9.57 -0.15
CA ARG A 15 -15.74 10.89 0.09
C ARG A 15 -15.76 11.77 -1.14
N HIS A 16 -14.69 11.72 -1.93
CA HIS A 16 -14.55 12.39 -3.22
C HIS A 16 -14.17 11.36 -4.28
N PRO A 17 -14.54 11.52 -5.54
CA PRO A 17 -13.96 10.70 -6.61
C PRO A 17 -12.44 10.76 -6.54
N PHE A 18 -11.80 9.60 -6.54
CA PHE A 18 -10.36 9.50 -6.48
C PHE A 18 -9.79 9.34 -7.89
N ALA A 19 -9.06 10.36 -8.34
CA ALA A 19 -8.49 10.42 -9.69
C ALA A 19 -6.97 10.36 -9.64
N ILE A 20 -6.42 9.54 -10.53
CA ILE A 20 -4.99 9.40 -10.85
C ILE A 20 -4.80 9.51 -12.36
N ALA A 21 -3.57 9.50 -12.86
CA ALA A 21 -3.29 9.58 -14.31
C ALA A 21 -4.07 8.54 -15.15
N ARG A 22 -4.38 7.37 -14.59
CA ARG A 22 -5.06 6.26 -15.26
C ARG A 22 -6.59 6.25 -15.17
N GLY A 23 -7.21 7.20 -14.48
CA GLY A 23 -8.68 7.28 -14.39
C GLY A 23 -9.20 7.77 -13.05
N SER A 24 -10.53 7.77 -12.91
CA SER A 24 -11.23 8.23 -11.72
C SER A 24 -12.37 7.30 -11.35
N THR A 25 -12.54 7.01 -10.07
CA THR A 25 -13.68 6.27 -9.51
C THR A 25 -13.97 6.71 -8.08
N ASN A 26 -15.18 6.45 -7.60
CA ASN A 26 -15.55 6.64 -6.20
C ASN A 26 -16.13 5.38 -5.55
N GLY A 27 -16.26 4.30 -6.31
CA GLY A 27 -16.76 3.01 -5.83
C GLY A 27 -15.76 1.90 -6.06
N TYR A 28 -15.47 1.12 -5.02
CA TYR A 28 -14.47 0.06 -5.04
C TYR A 28 -15.09 -1.25 -4.56
N LYS A 29 -14.96 -2.30 -5.37
CA LYS A 29 -15.38 -3.65 -5.00
C LYS A 29 -14.26 -4.33 -4.23
N ARG A 30 -14.61 -4.98 -3.11
CA ARG A 30 -13.69 -5.66 -2.18
C ARG A 30 -14.20 -7.04 -1.86
N ALA A 31 -13.33 -7.89 -1.33
CA ALA A 31 -13.75 -9.11 -0.68
C ALA A 31 -13.08 -9.18 0.70
N TRP A 32 -13.87 -9.46 1.72
CA TRP A 32 -13.37 -9.76 3.05
C TRP A 32 -13.37 -11.27 3.25
N VAL A 33 -12.30 -11.75 3.85
CA VAL A 33 -12.18 -13.17 4.20
C VAL A 33 -12.08 -13.33 5.70
N ARG A 34 -12.61 -14.46 6.16
CA ARG A 34 -12.51 -14.90 7.54
C ARG A 34 -12.08 -16.34 7.56
N ILE A 35 -10.96 -16.63 8.23
CA ILE A 35 -10.50 -17.99 8.49
C ILE A 35 -10.88 -18.33 9.93
N THR A 36 -11.68 -19.39 10.11
CA THR A 36 -12.10 -19.86 11.41
C THR A 36 -11.46 -21.21 11.71
N ASP A 37 -10.92 -21.37 12.93
CA ASP A 37 -10.38 -22.64 13.39
C ASP A 37 -11.44 -23.51 14.11
N GLY A 38 -10.99 -24.65 14.60
CA GLY A 38 -11.87 -25.61 15.24
C GLY A 38 -12.44 -25.19 16.61
N ASP A 39 -11.85 -24.19 17.24
CA ASP A 39 -12.31 -23.65 18.53
C ASP A 39 -13.16 -22.38 18.32
N GLY A 40 -13.43 -22.02 17.06
CA GLY A 40 -14.23 -20.84 16.72
C GLY A 40 -13.45 -19.53 16.73
N GLN A 41 -12.12 -19.55 16.89
CA GLN A 41 -11.30 -18.35 16.76
C GLN A 41 -11.24 -17.93 15.29
N GLU A 42 -11.34 -16.63 15.03
CA GLU A 42 -11.43 -16.06 13.70
C GLU A 42 -10.26 -15.13 13.40
N GLY A 43 -9.71 -15.24 12.17
CA GLY A 43 -8.79 -14.26 11.61
C GLY A 43 -9.37 -13.61 10.37
N TRP A 44 -9.15 -12.31 10.19
CA TRP A 44 -9.74 -11.48 9.14
C TRP A 44 -8.71 -10.94 8.14
N GLY A 45 -9.12 -10.78 6.87
CA GLY A 45 -8.32 -10.17 5.83
C GLY A 45 -9.15 -9.53 4.73
N GLU A 46 -8.57 -8.57 4.01
CA GLU A 46 -9.22 -7.83 2.93
C GLU A 46 -8.46 -8.01 1.64
N ALA A 47 -9.18 -8.28 0.56
CA ALA A 47 -8.67 -8.30 -0.81
C ALA A 47 -9.10 -7.04 -1.56
N ASP A 48 -8.11 -6.31 -2.03
CA ASP A 48 -8.27 -5.11 -2.84
C ASP A 48 -7.76 -5.34 -4.27
N PRO A 49 -8.62 -5.83 -5.19
CA PRO A 49 -8.22 -6.09 -6.56
C PRO A 49 -7.95 -4.80 -7.32
N SER A 50 -6.88 -4.79 -8.11
CA SER A 50 -6.55 -3.70 -9.02
C SER A 50 -6.52 -4.16 -10.46
N SER A 51 -7.32 -3.50 -11.30
CA SER A 51 -7.36 -3.78 -12.75
C SER A 51 -6.02 -3.55 -13.45
N PHE A 52 -5.16 -2.71 -12.88
CA PHE A 52 -3.80 -2.51 -13.38
C PHE A 52 -2.97 -3.80 -13.37
N TYR A 53 -3.18 -4.66 -12.38
CA TYR A 53 -2.53 -5.98 -12.28
C TYR A 53 -3.39 -7.11 -12.88
N GLY A 54 -4.48 -6.77 -13.59
CA GLY A 54 -5.40 -7.74 -14.18
C GLY A 54 -6.33 -8.41 -13.16
N GLU A 55 -6.53 -7.78 -12.00
CA GLU A 55 -7.38 -8.31 -10.93
C GLU A 55 -8.74 -7.62 -10.91
N THR A 56 -9.78 -8.40 -10.66
CA THR A 56 -11.16 -7.96 -10.45
C THR A 56 -11.75 -8.69 -9.24
N LEU A 57 -12.90 -8.25 -8.75
CA LEU A 57 -13.59 -9.01 -7.71
C LEU A 57 -13.83 -10.47 -8.13
N ASP A 58 -14.24 -10.70 -9.38
CA ASP A 58 -14.51 -12.07 -9.89
C ASP A 58 -13.23 -12.93 -9.89
N THR A 59 -12.08 -12.39 -10.28
CA THR A 59 -10.81 -13.13 -10.23
C THR A 59 -10.36 -13.40 -8.80
N VAL A 60 -10.64 -12.50 -7.86
CA VAL A 60 -10.39 -12.69 -6.42
C VAL A 60 -11.26 -13.81 -5.88
N LEU A 61 -12.57 -13.81 -6.16
CA LEU A 61 -13.50 -14.85 -5.71
C LEU A 61 -13.12 -16.22 -6.25
N ALA A 62 -12.83 -16.32 -7.55
CA ALA A 62 -12.36 -17.57 -8.18
C ALA A 62 -11.03 -18.05 -7.55
N THR A 63 -10.16 -17.12 -7.13
CA THR A 63 -8.92 -17.47 -6.42
C THR A 63 -9.22 -18.04 -5.04
N PHE A 64 -10.16 -17.46 -4.29
CA PHE A 64 -10.56 -18.00 -2.99
C PHE A 64 -11.18 -19.40 -3.09
N GLU A 65 -12.05 -19.63 -4.07
CA GLU A 65 -12.61 -20.96 -4.33
C GLU A 65 -11.52 -21.99 -4.57
N LYS A 66 -10.53 -21.64 -5.40
CA LYS A 66 -9.40 -22.52 -5.69
C LYS A 66 -8.52 -22.76 -4.48
N LEU A 67 -8.23 -21.73 -3.68
CA LEU A 67 -7.34 -21.79 -2.52
C LEU A 67 -8.01 -22.35 -1.25
N ALA A 68 -9.34 -22.41 -1.18
CA ALA A 68 -10.07 -22.99 -0.04
C ALA A 68 -9.66 -24.44 0.26
N GLY A 69 -9.35 -25.23 -0.78
CA GLY A 69 -8.83 -26.60 -0.65
C GLY A 69 -7.35 -26.69 -0.27
N HIS A 70 -6.68 -25.54 -0.12
CA HIS A 70 -5.23 -25.46 0.18
C HIS A 70 -4.96 -24.67 1.46
N LEU A 71 -5.94 -24.56 2.37
CA LEU A 71 -5.68 -24.04 3.71
C LEU A 71 -4.76 -24.99 4.49
N PRO A 72 -3.88 -24.46 5.33
CA PRO A 72 -3.00 -25.28 6.14
C PRO A 72 -3.83 -26.08 7.19
N ARG A 73 -3.24 -27.16 7.70
CA ARG A 73 -3.86 -27.95 8.78
C ARG A 73 -3.81 -27.22 10.11
N GLU A 74 -2.73 -26.50 10.34
CA GLU A 74 -2.46 -25.72 11.54
C GLU A 74 -2.25 -24.26 11.16
N PRO A 75 -2.79 -23.30 11.92
CA PRO A 75 -2.68 -21.87 11.59
C PRO A 75 -1.23 -21.35 11.63
N PHE A 76 -0.32 -22.07 12.32
CA PHE A 76 1.08 -21.70 12.44
C PHE A 76 1.94 -22.04 11.22
N ASP A 77 1.43 -22.83 10.28
CA ASP A 77 2.12 -23.22 9.04
C ASP A 77 2.15 -22.09 8.00
N LEU A 78 2.49 -20.87 8.43
CA LEU A 78 2.40 -19.64 7.63
C LEU A 78 3.23 -19.70 6.34
N GLU A 79 4.51 -20.12 6.44
CA GLU A 79 5.41 -20.22 5.28
C GLU A 79 4.86 -21.21 4.25
N ALA A 80 4.53 -22.42 4.71
CA ALA A 80 4.05 -23.48 3.84
C ALA A 80 2.71 -23.11 3.16
N ALA A 81 1.83 -22.43 3.89
CA ALA A 81 0.54 -21.95 3.37
C ALA A 81 0.76 -20.92 2.25
N GLU A 82 1.52 -19.87 2.50
CA GLU A 82 1.75 -18.79 1.53
C GLU A 82 2.50 -19.29 0.30
N ALA A 83 3.55 -20.12 0.48
CA ALA A 83 4.26 -20.75 -0.62
C ALA A 83 3.34 -21.66 -1.46
N ARG A 84 2.44 -22.40 -0.81
CA ARG A 84 1.47 -23.24 -1.49
C ARG A 84 0.46 -22.40 -2.29
N TRP A 85 -0.06 -21.31 -1.70
CA TRP A 85 -1.00 -20.43 -2.39
C TRP A 85 -0.35 -19.75 -3.61
N GLU A 86 0.88 -19.31 -3.50
CA GLU A 86 1.64 -18.74 -4.62
C GLU A 86 1.87 -19.79 -5.73
N GLN A 87 2.22 -21.01 -5.39
CA GLN A 87 2.39 -22.11 -6.35
C GLN A 87 1.06 -22.42 -7.07
N VAL A 88 -0.07 -22.43 -6.37
CA VAL A 88 -1.40 -22.77 -6.93
C VAL A 88 -1.97 -21.63 -7.74
N VAL A 89 -1.78 -20.38 -7.29
CA VAL A 89 -2.21 -19.15 -7.96
C VAL A 89 -1.06 -18.13 -7.92
N PRO A 90 -0.14 -18.15 -8.90
CA PRO A 90 1.02 -17.24 -8.92
C PRO A 90 0.65 -15.76 -9.04
N LYS A 91 -0.50 -15.48 -9.63
CA LYS A 91 -1.08 -14.12 -9.75
C LYS A 91 -2.15 -13.90 -8.69
N ASN A 92 -2.82 -12.72 -8.73
CA ASN A 92 -3.84 -12.31 -7.78
C ASN A 92 -3.27 -12.11 -6.36
N GLY A 93 -2.38 -11.11 -6.27
CA GLY A 93 -1.77 -10.69 -5.01
C GLY A 93 -2.81 -10.27 -3.98
N ALA A 94 -3.88 -9.58 -4.40
CA ALA A 94 -4.94 -9.13 -3.50
C ALA A 94 -5.60 -10.29 -2.74
N ALA A 95 -5.96 -11.39 -3.44
CA ALA A 95 -6.57 -12.54 -2.78
C ALA A 95 -5.61 -13.25 -1.83
N ARG A 96 -4.34 -13.43 -2.25
CA ARG A 96 -3.32 -14.06 -1.39
C ARG A 96 -3.02 -13.21 -0.16
N ALA A 97 -2.93 -11.88 -0.31
CA ALA A 97 -2.74 -10.96 0.80
C ALA A 97 -3.85 -11.04 1.85
N ALA A 98 -5.10 -11.14 1.41
CA ALA A 98 -6.25 -11.33 2.29
C ALA A 98 -6.15 -12.61 3.11
N LEU A 99 -5.81 -13.73 2.46
CA LEU A 99 -5.63 -15.02 3.15
C LEU A 99 -4.45 -14.97 4.13
N SER A 100 -3.34 -14.35 3.73
CA SER A 100 -2.17 -14.16 4.59
C SER A 100 -2.52 -13.32 5.82
N ALA A 101 -3.20 -12.18 5.63
CA ALA A 101 -3.63 -11.32 6.73
C ALA A 101 -4.55 -12.06 7.70
N ALA A 102 -5.54 -12.80 7.17
CA ALA A 102 -6.46 -13.59 7.98
C ALA A 102 -5.75 -14.69 8.79
N LEU A 103 -4.79 -15.38 8.18
CA LEU A 103 -4.06 -16.42 8.87
C LEU A 103 -3.13 -15.86 9.96
N HIS A 104 -2.44 -14.75 9.69
CA HIS A 104 -1.62 -14.05 10.69
C HIS A 104 -2.47 -13.49 11.83
N ASP A 105 -3.64 -12.92 11.54
CA ASP A 105 -4.59 -12.44 12.55
C ASP A 105 -5.00 -13.59 13.49
N LEU A 106 -5.34 -14.74 12.93
CA LEU A 106 -5.66 -15.94 13.69
C LEU A 106 -4.51 -16.40 14.58
N VAL A 107 -3.29 -16.45 14.05
CA VAL A 107 -2.08 -16.81 14.80
C VAL A 107 -1.83 -15.83 15.95
N GLY A 108 -1.91 -14.53 15.68
CA GLY A 108 -1.71 -13.52 16.72
C GLY A 108 -2.76 -13.61 17.84
N LYS A 109 -4.03 -13.90 17.49
CA LYS A 109 -5.10 -14.14 18.47
C LYS A 109 -4.87 -15.41 19.27
N ARG A 110 -4.41 -16.49 18.66
CA ARG A 110 -4.02 -17.74 19.35
C ARG A 110 -2.87 -17.52 20.34
N LEU A 111 -1.92 -16.67 20.01
CA LEU A 111 -0.78 -16.34 20.87
C LEU A 111 -1.08 -15.22 21.86
N GLY A 112 -2.24 -14.58 21.79
CA GLY A 112 -2.63 -13.46 22.65
C GLY A 112 -1.75 -12.22 22.45
N GLN A 113 -1.18 -12.03 21.25
CA GLN A 113 -0.25 -10.92 20.97
C GLN A 113 -0.58 -10.24 19.63
N PRO A 114 -0.41 -8.89 19.54
CA PRO A 114 -0.49 -8.19 18.26
C PRO A 114 0.71 -8.55 17.36
N LEU A 115 0.52 -8.49 16.02
CA LEU A 115 1.55 -8.94 15.08
C LEU A 115 2.86 -8.16 15.19
N TRP A 116 2.81 -6.84 15.34
CA TRP A 116 4.02 -6.02 15.50
C TRP A 116 4.89 -6.49 16.67
N ARG A 117 4.25 -6.96 17.75
CA ARG A 117 4.96 -7.48 18.93
C ARG A 117 5.54 -8.86 18.69
N LEU A 118 4.82 -9.74 17.97
CA LEU A 118 5.34 -11.05 17.56
C LEU A 118 6.59 -10.90 16.67
N TRP A 119 6.67 -9.82 15.90
CA TRP A 119 7.82 -9.50 15.07
C TRP A 119 8.92 -8.72 15.81
N GLY A 120 8.74 -8.46 17.11
CA GLY A 120 9.73 -7.74 17.95
C GLY A 120 9.88 -6.27 17.61
N LEU A 121 8.84 -5.63 17.06
CA LEU A 121 8.89 -4.25 16.59
C LEU A 121 8.52 -3.25 17.69
N ASP A 122 9.07 -2.03 17.58
CA ASP A 122 8.68 -0.89 18.41
C ASP A 122 7.66 -0.02 17.65
N PRO A 123 6.39 0.03 18.05
CA PRO A 123 5.35 0.78 17.36
C PRO A 123 5.61 2.28 17.29
N LYS A 124 6.48 2.82 18.17
CA LYS A 124 6.86 4.23 18.17
C LYS A 124 7.76 4.63 16.99
N LYS A 125 8.33 3.63 16.29
CA LYS A 125 9.18 3.85 15.11
C LYS A 125 8.39 3.93 13.81
N ALA A 126 7.05 3.79 13.85
CA ALA A 126 6.22 3.98 12.66
C ALA A 126 6.40 5.42 12.13
N PRO A 127 6.70 5.61 10.83
CA PRO A 127 6.81 6.94 10.25
C PRO A 127 5.43 7.61 10.15
N LEU A 128 5.42 8.91 9.90
CA LEU A 128 4.18 9.61 9.60
C LEU A 128 3.64 9.17 8.23
N SER A 129 2.33 8.92 8.17
CA SER A 129 1.62 8.69 6.91
C SER A 129 1.32 10.00 6.22
N SER A 130 1.50 10.04 4.90
CA SER A 130 1.00 11.14 4.07
C SER A 130 -0.53 11.07 3.92
N PHE A 131 -1.12 12.17 3.45
CA PHE A 131 -2.50 12.24 2.98
C PHE A 131 -2.51 12.55 1.49
N THR A 132 -3.27 11.77 0.70
CA THR A 132 -3.24 11.84 -0.75
C THR A 132 -4.22 12.87 -1.31
N ILE A 133 -3.70 13.77 -2.13
CA ILE A 133 -4.48 14.70 -2.97
C ILE A 133 -4.53 14.14 -4.39
N GLY A 134 -5.67 13.55 -4.76
CA GLY A 134 -5.91 13.08 -6.12
C GLY A 134 -6.12 14.22 -7.12
N LEU A 135 -5.97 13.91 -8.40
CA LEU A 135 -6.18 14.85 -9.50
C LEU A 135 -7.59 15.46 -9.47
N ASP A 136 -7.69 16.77 -9.68
CA ASP A 136 -8.96 17.50 -9.77
C ASP A 136 -8.75 18.90 -10.36
N THR A 137 -9.79 19.72 -10.37
CA THR A 137 -9.71 21.16 -10.64
C THR A 137 -8.96 21.89 -9.52
N ASP A 138 -8.33 23.02 -9.82
CA ASP A 138 -7.56 23.82 -8.85
C ASP A 138 -8.39 24.18 -7.61
N GLN A 139 -9.68 24.53 -7.81
CA GLN A 139 -10.57 24.84 -6.71
C GLN A 139 -10.76 23.65 -5.76
N LYS A 140 -10.98 22.44 -6.30
CA LYS A 140 -11.16 21.24 -5.50
C LYS A 140 -9.84 20.76 -4.87
N ILE A 141 -8.72 20.94 -5.56
CA ILE A 141 -7.38 20.69 -4.98
C ILE A 141 -7.17 21.55 -3.74
N ARG A 142 -7.44 22.87 -3.83
CA ARG A 142 -7.34 23.76 -2.66
C ARG A 142 -8.26 23.33 -1.51
N ALA A 143 -9.49 22.90 -1.82
CA ALA A 143 -10.41 22.38 -0.80
C ALA A 143 -9.88 21.12 -0.12
N LYS A 144 -9.35 20.13 -0.89
CA LYS A 144 -8.73 18.91 -0.36
C LYS A 144 -7.49 19.21 0.50
N VAL A 145 -6.65 20.16 0.11
CA VAL A 145 -5.51 20.64 0.92
C VAL A 145 -6.00 21.21 2.25
N GLN A 146 -7.08 21.98 2.23
CA GLN A 146 -7.67 22.52 3.46
C GLN A 146 -8.30 21.42 4.35
N GLU A 147 -8.94 20.42 3.77
CA GLU A 147 -9.41 19.23 4.51
C GLU A 147 -8.24 18.47 5.17
N ALA A 148 -7.10 18.41 4.49
CA ALA A 148 -5.86 17.76 4.97
C ALA A 148 -4.97 18.68 5.85
N LYS A 149 -5.52 19.82 6.34
CA LYS A 149 -4.73 20.82 7.09
C LYS A 149 -3.98 20.27 8.30
N ASP A 150 -4.50 19.22 8.94
CA ASP A 150 -3.93 18.63 10.13
C ASP A 150 -2.92 17.51 9.83
N TYR A 151 -2.84 17.06 8.57
CA TYR A 151 -1.82 16.09 8.15
C TYR A 151 -0.48 16.80 7.91
N PRO A 152 0.64 16.26 8.42
CA PRO A 152 1.95 16.91 8.31
C PRO A 152 2.58 16.79 6.91
N ILE A 153 2.20 15.79 6.12
CA ILE A 153 2.78 15.47 4.83
C ILE A 153 1.64 15.21 3.84
N LEU A 154 1.76 15.75 2.63
CA LEU A 154 0.80 15.48 1.54
C LEU A 154 1.47 14.64 0.44
N LYS A 155 0.70 13.70 -0.14
CA LYS A 155 1.07 13.00 -1.38
C LYS A 155 0.25 13.55 -2.53
N ILE A 156 0.91 13.99 -3.59
CA ILE A 156 0.27 14.66 -4.72
C ILE A 156 0.31 13.74 -5.93
N LYS A 157 -0.84 13.47 -6.52
CA LYS A 157 -0.93 12.73 -7.77
C LYS A 157 -0.65 13.67 -8.94
N LEU A 158 0.27 13.25 -9.80
CA LEU A 158 0.67 13.91 -11.05
C LEU A 158 0.56 12.91 -12.22
N GLY A 159 1.28 13.17 -13.33
CA GLY A 159 1.27 12.34 -14.52
C GLY A 159 0.32 12.87 -15.61
N THR A 160 0.11 14.17 -15.65
CA THR A 160 -0.74 14.87 -16.62
C THR A 160 0.00 16.02 -17.27
N ASP A 161 -0.63 16.70 -18.23
CA ASP A 161 -0.14 17.95 -18.82
C ASP A 161 -0.26 19.17 -17.89
N ARG A 162 -1.02 19.03 -16.76
CA ARG A 162 -1.25 20.10 -15.79
C ARG A 162 -0.35 20.05 -14.55
N ASP A 163 0.65 19.20 -14.51
CA ASP A 163 1.44 18.90 -13.32
C ASP A 163 2.05 20.14 -12.64
N GLU A 164 2.62 21.05 -13.42
CA GLU A 164 3.19 22.30 -12.90
C GLU A 164 2.12 23.24 -12.30
N ALA A 165 0.95 23.34 -12.94
CA ALA A 165 -0.16 24.10 -12.42
C ALA A 165 -0.72 23.48 -11.12
N ILE A 166 -0.75 22.14 -11.02
CA ILE A 166 -1.15 21.42 -9.81
C ILE A 166 -0.15 21.72 -8.68
N LEU A 167 1.14 21.60 -8.92
CA LEU A 167 2.19 21.90 -7.93
C LEU A 167 2.09 23.34 -7.44
N LYS A 168 1.92 24.29 -8.37
CA LYS A 168 1.70 25.70 -8.01
C LYS A 168 0.47 25.86 -7.12
N THR A 169 -0.65 25.27 -7.49
CA THR A 169 -1.91 25.32 -6.73
C THR A 169 -1.73 24.78 -5.31
N ILE A 170 -0.98 23.68 -5.16
CA ILE A 170 -0.67 23.10 -3.85
C ILE A 170 0.21 24.06 -3.04
N ARG A 171 1.30 24.61 -3.62
CA ARG A 171 2.21 25.51 -2.89
C ARG A 171 1.58 26.83 -2.52
N ASP A 172 0.69 27.35 -3.35
CA ASP A 172 -0.12 28.55 -2.99
C ASP A 172 -1.02 28.28 -1.77
N ALA A 173 -1.31 27.01 -1.46
CA ALA A 173 -2.22 26.62 -0.39
C ALA A 173 -1.51 26.09 0.88
N THR A 174 -0.24 25.63 0.78
CA THR A 174 0.48 25.05 1.92
C THR A 174 2.00 25.00 1.72
N ASP A 175 2.77 25.14 2.81
CA ASP A 175 4.22 24.95 2.87
C ASP A 175 4.64 23.56 3.37
N LYS A 176 3.69 22.64 3.56
CA LYS A 176 3.98 21.29 4.07
C LYS A 176 4.91 20.52 3.14
N PRO A 177 5.69 19.56 3.68
CA PRO A 177 6.37 18.56 2.88
C PRO A 177 5.40 17.87 1.93
N ILE A 178 5.82 17.69 0.68
CA ILE A 178 5.03 16.98 -0.33
C ILE A 178 5.83 15.85 -0.94
N ARG A 179 5.13 14.75 -1.22
CA ARG A 179 5.59 13.61 -1.99
C ARG A 179 4.82 13.58 -3.29
N VAL A 180 5.43 13.15 -4.36
CA VAL A 180 4.79 13.13 -5.67
C VAL A 180 4.72 11.72 -6.19
N ASP A 181 3.56 11.33 -6.72
CA ASP A 181 3.35 10.07 -7.42
C ASP A 181 2.80 10.37 -8.83
N ALA A 182 3.61 10.04 -9.84
CA ALA A 182 3.25 10.23 -11.24
C ALA A 182 2.45 9.05 -11.81
N ASN A 183 2.31 7.95 -11.07
CA ASN A 183 1.56 6.74 -11.46
C ASN A 183 1.89 6.25 -12.89
N ALA A 184 3.19 6.22 -13.25
CA ALA A 184 3.69 5.84 -14.57
C ALA A 184 3.20 6.75 -15.71
N GLY A 185 2.83 7.99 -15.39
CA GLY A 185 2.23 8.92 -16.37
C GLY A 185 3.21 9.67 -17.23
N TRP A 186 4.52 9.54 -17.03
CA TRP A 186 5.55 10.26 -17.78
C TRP A 186 6.38 9.34 -18.67
N ASP A 187 6.99 9.92 -19.71
CA ASP A 187 8.14 9.36 -20.39
C ASP A 187 9.46 9.88 -19.78
N VAL A 188 10.59 9.34 -20.24
CA VAL A 188 11.93 9.72 -19.74
C VAL A 188 12.22 11.22 -19.92
N ALA A 189 11.80 11.80 -21.05
CA ALA A 189 12.06 13.21 -21.35
C ALA A 189 11.26 14.11 -20.38
N ARG A 190 9.97 13.82 -20.21
CA ARG A 190 9.10 14.57 -19.28
C ARG A 190 9.57 14.40 -17.84
N ALA A 191 9.89 13.19 -17.40
CA ALA A 191 10.40 12.94 -16.05
C ALA A 191 11.66 13.79 -15.76
N LYS A 192 12.64 13.81 -16.68
CA LYS A 192 13.85 14.63 -16.54
C LYS A 192 13.56 16.13 -16.49
N GLN A 193 12.59 16.61 -17.26
CA GLN A 193 12.15 18.02 -17.22
C GLN A 193 11.49 18.38 -15.88
N MET A 194 10.72 17.47 -15.32
CA MET A 194 10.00 17.71 -14.06
C MET A 194 10.91 17.69 -12.83
N ILE A 195 12.03 16.98 -12.81
CA ILE A 195 12.92 16.86 -11.64
C ILE A 195 13.31 18.23 -11.05
N PRO A 196 13.86 19.20 -11.81
CA PRO A 196 14.20 20.51 -11.25
C PRO A 196 12.95 21.26 -10.74
N VAL A 197 11.81 21.11 -11.41
CA VAL A 197 10.54 21.69 -10.97
C VAL A 197 10.11 21.10 -9.63
N LEU A 198 10.13 19.76 -9.50
CA LEU A 198 9.79 19.10 -8.24
C LEU A 198 10.69 19.57 -7.10
N LYS A 199 11.98 19.77 -7.38
CA LYS A 199 12.93 20.27 -6.40
C LYS A 199 12.62 21.70 -5.97
N GLU A 200 12.30 22.59 -6.91
CA GLU A 200 11.87 23.97 -6.63
C GLU A 200 10.65 24.00 -5.72
N TYR A 201 9.68 23.10 -5.97
CA TYR A 201 8.49 22.95 -5.13
C TYR A 201 8.73 22.15 -3.84
N GLY A 202 9.97 21.79 -3.48
CA GLY A 202 10.31 21.16 -2.20
C GLY A 202 9.74 19.75 -2.05
N VAL A 203 9.70 18.97 -3.14
CA VAL A 203 9.27 17.58 -3.12
C VAL A 203 10.30 16.70 -2.41
N GLU A 204 9.86 15.83 -1.48
CA GLU A 204 10.74 14.93 -0.73
C GLU A 204 11.25 13.77 -1.59
N PHE A 205 10.38 13.16 -2.38
CA PHE A 205 10.73 12.12 -3.35
C PHE A 205 9.69 12.00 -4.47
N LEU A 206 10.10 11.40 -5.58
CA LEU A 206 9.28 11.10 -6.75
C LEU A 206 8.96 9.61 -6.79
N GLU A 207 7.65 9.26 -6.82
CA GLU A 207 7.17 7.89 -6.93
C GLU A 207 6.75 7.57 -8.37
N GLN A 208 7.15 6.41 -8.86
CA GLN A 208 6.82 5.76 -10.14
C GLN A 208 6.63 6.74 -11.31
N PRO A 209 7.70 7.39 -11.82
CA PRO A 209 7.57 8.32 -12.93
C PRO A 209 7.20 7.65 -14.25
N LEU A 210 7.76 6.47 -14.54
CA LEU A 210 7.71 5.79 -15.84
C LEU A 210 6.91 4.50 -15.77
N GLU A 211 6.55 3.97 -16.95
CA GLU A 211 5.98 2.63 -17.09
C GLU A 211 6.83 1.57 -16.36
N PRO A 212 6.22 0.57 -15.71
CA PRO A 212 6.91 -0.36 -14.82
C PRO A 212 8.04 -1.18 -15.45
N GLN A 213 7.96 -1.41 -16.77
CA GLN A 213 8.94 -2.22 -17.51
C GLN A 213 10.15 -1.43 -17.97
N ASP A 214 10.09 -0.10 -17.97
CA ASP A 214 11.17 0.77 -18.44
C ASP A 214 12.26 0.99 -17.35
N ILE A 215 12.93 -0.10 -16.98
CA ILE A 215 13.97 -0.09 -15.94
C ILE A 215 15.20 0.73 -16.35
N ASP A 216 15.54 0.73 -17.62
CA ASP A 216 16.69 1.52 -18.12
C ASP A 216 16.36 3.01 -18.13
N GLY A 217 15.15 3.39 -18.55
CA GLY A 217 14.65 4.75 -18.42
C GLY A 217 14.60 5.23 -16.98
N LEU A 218 14.12 4.37 -16.04
CA LEU A 218 14.17 4.68 -14.60
C LEU A 218 15.59 4.98 -14.12
N ALA A 219 16.59 4.19 -14.55
CA ALA A 219 17.98 4.42 -14.19
C ALA A 219 18.50 5.76 -14.76
N GLU A 220 18.08 6.17 -15.96
CA GLU A 220 18.41 7.47 -16.53
C GLU A 220 17.77 8.63 -15.75
N VAL A 221 16.49 8.50 -15.40
CA VAL A 221 15.76 9.48 -14.58
C VAL A 221 16.40 9.60 -13.20
N CYS A 222 16.72 8.48 -12.57
CA CYS A 222 17.35 8.44 -11.25
C CYS A 222 18.71 9.17 -11.21
N LYS A 223 19.53 9.07 -12.27
CA LYS A 223 20.79 9.83 -12.36
C LYS A 223 20.57 11.34 -12.31
N VAL A 224 19.55 11.84 -13.03
CA VAL A 224 19.22 13.28 -13.01
C VAL A 224 18.62 13.66 -11.66
N ALA A 225 17.77 12.81 -11.09
CA ALA A 225 17.13 13.03 -9.80
C ALA A 225 18.15 13.07 -8.66
N SER A 226 19.13 12.16 -8.65
CA SER A 226 20.21 12.13 -7.65
C SER A 226 21.06 13.39 -7.70
N ALA A 227 21.37 13.94 -8.90
CA ALA A 227 22.08 15.21 -9.04
C ALA A 227 21.29 16.41 -8.47
N ASN A 228 19.96 16.26 -8.32
CA ASN A 228 19.07 17.24 -7.73
C ASN A 228 18.68 16.88 -6.27
N HIS A 229 19.28 15.85 -5.68
CA HIS A 229 18.93 15.35 -4.33
C HIS A 229 17.43 15.04 -4.19
N LEU A 230 16.83 14.43 -5.20
CA LEU A 230 15.45 13.99 -5.24
C LEU A 230 15.40 12.45 -5.37
N PRO A 231 15.12 11.70 -4.31
CA PRO A 231 15.01 10.25 -4.40
C PRO A 231 13.89 9.81 -5.35
N VAL A 232 14.11 8.69 -6.05
CA VAL A 232 13.11 8.01 -6.89
C VAL A 232 12.70 6.70 -6.23
N VAL A 233 11.42 6.56 -5.92
CA VAL A 233 10.81 5.36 -5.33
C VAL A 233 9.90 4.70 -6.36
N VAL A 234 9.98 3.38 -6.52
CA VAL A 234 9.10 2.67 -7.48
C VAL A 234 8.00 1.91 -6.76
N ASP A 235 6.80 1.93 -7.35
CA ASP A 235 5.60 1.24 -6.91
C ASP A 235 5.30 0.04 -7.84
N GLU A 236 4.83 0.30 -9.03
CA GLU A 236 4.40 -0.71 -10.00
C GLU A 236 5.57 -1.52 -10.58
N SER A 237 6.79 -1.00 -10.53
CA SER A 237 8.00 -1.72 -10.98
C SER A 237 8.52 -2.76 -9.99
N CYS A 238 8.01 -2.77 -8.74
CA CYS A 238 8.41 -3.70 -7.68
C CYS A 238 7.19 -4.33 -7.02
N LEU A 239 6.91 -5.58 -7.34
CA LEU A 239 5.77 -6.30 -6.81
C LEU A 239 6.18 -7.25 -5.67
N VAL A 240 7.33 -7.91 -5.81
CA VAL A 240 7.82 -8.94 -4.87
C VAL A 240 9.32 -8.76 -4.59
N ALA A 241 9.85 -9.43 -3.58
CA ALA A 241 11.28 -9.37 -3.22
C ALA A 241 12.21 -9.75 -4.38
N ALA A 242 11.80 -10.67 -5.24
CA ALA A 242 12.55 -11.09 -6.41
C ALA A 242 12.77 -9.97 -7.46
N ASP A 243 11.97 -8.90 -7.43
CA ASP A 243 12.13 -7.75 -8.31
C ASP A 243 13.26 -6.81 -7.85
N ILE A 244 13.60 -6.80 -6.57
CA ILE A 244 14.51 -5.82 -5.97
C ILE A 244 15.93 -5.87 -6.54
N PRO A 245 16.56 -7.05 -6.77
CA PRO A 245 17.93 -7.09 -7.30
C PRO A 245 18.09 -6.39 -8.65
N ARG A 246 17.09 -6.43 -9.53
CA ARG A 246 17.14 -5.73 -10.83
C ARG A 246 16.98 -4.21 -10.72
N LEU A 247 16.41 -3.73 -9.62
CA LEU A 247 16.16 -2.31 -9.33
C LEU A 247 17.31 -1.67 -8.54
N ALA A 248 18.08 -2.46 -7.80
CA ALA A 248 19.16 -2.00 -6.95
C ALA A 248 20.22 -1.22 -7.77
N GLY A 249 20.58 -0.02 -7.32
CA GLY A 249 21.47 0.91 -8.01
C GLY A 249 20.86 1.62 -9.23
N ARG A 250 19.59 1.37 -9.53
CA ARG A 250 18.85 2.03 -10.64
C ARG A 250 17.77 2.98 -10.11
N VAL A 251 17.28 2.75 -8.88
CA VAL A 251 16.33 3.59 -8.16
C VAL A 251 16.73 3.64 -6.69
N ASP A 252 16.19 4.63 -5.95
CA ASP A 252 16.57 4.86 -4.55
C ASP A 252 15.70 4.08 -3.57
N GLY A 253 14.50 3.66 -3.96
CA GLY A 253 13.58 2.98 -3.05
C GLY A 253 12.44 2.25 -3.72
N ILE A 254 11.67 1.54 -2.89
CA ILE A 254 10.49 0.77 -3.29
C ILE A 254 9.28 1.12 -2.43
N ASN A 255 8.09 1.03 -3.00
CA ASN A 255 6.82 1.11 -2.29
C ASN A 255 6.17 -0.28 -2.19
N ILE A 256 5.99 -0.78 -0.98
CA ILE A 256 5.36 -2.08 -0.69
C ILE A 256 3.86 -1.87 -0.50
N LYS A 257 3.04 -2.66 -1.21
CA LYS A 257 1.60 -2.76 -0.97
C LYS A 257 1.21 -4.22 -0.83
N LEU A 258 0.47 -4.57 0.21
CA LEU A 258 0.07 -5.97 0.46
C LEU A 258 -0.71 -6.56 -0.71
N ALA A 259 -1.62 -5.80 -1.30
CA ALA A 259 -2.38 -6.24 -2.47
C ALA A 259 -1.49 -6.60 -3.68
N LYS A 260 -0.28 -6.02 -3.79
CA LYS A 260 0.69 -6.37 -4.83
C LYS A 260 1.51 -7.59 -4.46
N CYS A 261 2.18 -7.56 -3.32
CA CYS A 261 3.15 -8.59 -2.93
C CYS A 261 2.48 -9.91 -2.50
N GLY A 262 1.23 -9.85 -2.09
CA GLY A 262 0.42 -11.04 -1.87
C GLY A 262 0.56 -11.69 -0.50
N SER A 263 1.45 -11.21 0.38
CA SER A 263 1.47 -11.70 1.77
C SER A 263 2.25 -10.78 2.73
N LEU A 264 1.98 -10.91 4.02
CA LEU A 264 2.72 -10.21 5.08
C LEU A 264 4.19 -10.69 5.14
N ARG A 265 4.44 -11.98 4.94
CA ARG A 265 5.79 -12.52 4.94
C ARG A 265 6.58 -12.05 3.72
N GLU A 266 5.94 -11.92 2.56
CA GLU A 266 6.57 -11.34 1.37
C GLU A 266 6.91 -9.87 1.60
N ALA A 267 6.03 -9.10 2.23
CA ALA A 267 6.33 -7.71 2.60
C ALA A 267 7.59 -7.63 3.50
N LEU A 268 7.70 -8.51 4.50
CA LEU A 268 8.90 -8.57 5.36
C LEU A 268 10.15 -9.00 4.58
N ARG A 269 10.04 -9.93 3.62
CA ARG A 269 11.16 -10.29 2.71
C ARG A 269 11.56 -9.10 1.84
N MET A 270 10.60 -8.38 1.27
CA MET A 270 10.88 -7.17 0.49
C MET A 270 11.64 -6.13 1.31
N ILE A 271 11.21 -5.87 2.55
CA ILE A 271 11.89 -4.94 3.47
C ILE A 271 13.34 -5.38 3.69
N ALA A 272 13.56 -6.65 4.07
CA ALA A 272 14.90 -7.17 4.35
C ALA A 272 15.81 -7.11 3.11
N THR A 273 15.26 -7.45 1.94
CA THR A 273 16.00 -7.42 0.67
C THR A 273 16.35 -6.00 0.27
N ALA A 274 15.40 -5.05 0.33
CA ALA A 274 15.65 -3.65 0.01
C ALA A 274 16.70 -3.03 0.95
N ARG A 275 16.62 -3.32 2.25
CA ARG A 275 17.64 -2.87 3.22
C ARG A 275 19.04 -3.43 2.94
N ALA A 276 19.14 -4.69 2.53
CA ALA A 276 20.41 -5.30 2.13
C ALA A 276 21.04 -4.62 0.91
N HIS A 277 20.23 -4.00 0.06
CA HIS A 277 20.66 -3.20 -1.11
C HIS A 277 20.76 -1.69 -0.81
N GLY A 278 20.60 -1.25 0.44
CA GLY A 278 20.68 0.17 0.83
C GLY A 278 19.54 1.04 0.30
N MET A 279 18.41 0.44 -0.05
CA MET A 279 17.25 1.14 -0.63
C MET A 279 16.32 1.69 0.45
N LEU A 280 15.68 2.81 0.14
CA LEU A 280 14.53 3.33 0.90
C LEU A 280 13.34 2.38 0.77
N VAL A 281 12.60 2.25 1.85
CA VAL A 281 11.39 1.43 1.89
C VAL A 281 10.20 2.30 2.27
N MET A 282 9.20 2.32 1.42
CA MET A 282 7.90 2.91 1.68
C MET A 282 6.85 1.82 1.79
N VAL A 283 5.83 2.02 2.60
CA VAL A 283 4.59 1.25 2.57
C VAL A 283 3.46 2.14 2.08
N GLY A 284 2.73 1.66 1.08
CA GLY A 284 1.53 2.29 0.57
C GLY A 284 0.31 1.38 0.70
N CYS A 285 -0.83 1.90 0.29
CA CYS A 285 -2.09 1.18 0.22
C CYS A 285 -2.79 1.43 -1.12
N MET A 286 -3.88 0.74 -1.31
CA MET A 286 -4.94 1.11 -2.25
C MET A 286 -6.04 1.87 -1.48
N ILE A 287 -7.24 1.97 -2.04
CA ILE A 287 -8.41 2.44 -1.28
C ILE A 287 -8.97 1.24 -0.51
N GLU A 288 -8.56 1.08 0.72
CA GLU A 288 -8.84 -0.07 1.59
C GLU A 288 -9.61 0.36 2.84
N THR A 289 -10.31 -0.57 3.49
CA THR A 289 -10.88 -0.33 4.81
C THR A 289 -9.80 -0.39 5.90
N SER A 290 -10.18 -0.05 7.14
CA SER A 290 -9.30 -0.22 8.30
C SER A 290 -8.77 -1.66 8.45
N LEU A 291 -9.41 -2.66 7.84
CA LEU A 291 -8.93 -4.04 7.86
C LEU A 291 -7.63 -4.19 7.07
N GLY A 292 -7.62 -3.81 5.78
CA GLY A 292 -6.43 -3.87 4.93
C GLY A 292 -5.33 -2.92 5.41
N ILE A 293 -5.69 -1.67 5.74
CA ILE A 293 -4.77 -0.67 6.29
C ILE A 293 -4.09 -1.17 7.57
N THR A 294 -4.82 -1.82 8.48
CA THR A 294 -4.23 -2.33 9.72
C THR A 294 -3.23 -3.45 9.46
N ALA A 295 -3.51 -4.34 8.51
CA ALA A 295 -2.57 -5.40 8.15
C ALA A 295 -1.22 -4.81 7.68
N ALA A 296 -1.25 -3.79 6.82
CA ALA A 296 -0.05 -3.09 6.38
C ALA A 296 0.61 -2.27 7.51
N ALA A 297 -0.17 -1.68 8.39
CA ALA A 297 0.34 -0.85 9.47
C ALA A 297 1.28 -1.62 10.42
N HIS A 298 1.08 -2.92 10.65
CA HIS A 298 1.88 -3.70 11.58
C HIS A 298 3.39 -3.75 11.29
N PHE A 299 3.81 -3.58 10.04
CA PHE A 299 5.23 -3.54 9.68
C PHE A 299 5.77 -2.12 9.43
N THR A 300 4.97 -1.08 9.65
CA THR A 300 5.43 0.31 9.49
C THR A 300 6.66 0.68 10.32
N PRO A 301 6.92 0.11 11.52
CA PRO A 301 8.16 0.39 12.24
C PRO A 301 9.46 -0.01 11.51
N LEU A 302 9.37 -0.73 10.39
CA LEU A 302 10.51 -1.19 9.59
C LEU A 302 10.79 -0.32 8.35
N VAL A 303 9.90 0.65 8.04
CA VAL A 303 9.97 1.45 6.81
C VAL A 303 10.32 2.91 7.06
N ASP A 304 10.75 3.63 6.00
CA ASP A 304 11.16 5.05 6.09
C ASP A 304 9.99 5.99 5.84
N ALA A 305 9.01 5.56 5.05
CA ALA A 305 7.85 6.37 4.68
C ALA A 305 6.57 5.53 4.65
N ALA A 306 5.44 6.17 4.94
CA ALA A 306 4.13 5.54 4.86
C ALA A 306 3.13 6.42 4.11
N ASP A 307 2.17 5.76 3.46
CA ASP A 307 1.03 6.32 2.74
C ASP A 307 -0.15 5.36 2.93
N LEU A 308 -0.76 5.40 4.12
CA LEU A 308 -1.79 4.46 4.57
C LEU A 308 -3.13 5.15 4.82
N ASP A 309 -3.44 6.18 4.04
CA ASP A 309 -4.63 7.01 4.18
C ASP A 309 -5.89 6.41 3.54
N GLY A 310 -5.82 5.23 2.92
CA GLY A 310 -6.93 4.61 2.19
C GLY A 310 -8.24 4.59 2.97
N ALA A 311 -8.22 4.17 4.25
CA ALA A 311 -9.40 4.14 5.10
C ALA A 311 -9.93 5.56 5.42
N ALA A 312 -9.06 6.57 5.54
CA ALA A 312 -9.46 7.95 5.79
C ALA A 312 -10.18 8.59 4.59
N LEU A 313 -9.96 8.05 3.40
CA LEU A 313 -10.62 8.50 2.17
C LEU A 313 -12.02 7.91 1.99
N THR A 314 -12.40 6.86 2.73
CA THR A 314 -13.71 6.18 2.62
C THR A 314 -14.76 6.81 3.56
N VAL A 315 -16.04 6.56 3.27
CA VAL A 315 -17.17 7.05 4.10
C VAL A 315 -17.95 5.92 4.78
N ASP A 316 -17.68 4.67 4.41
CA ASP A 316 -18.47 3.49 4.77
C ASP A 316 -17.59 2.33 5.28
N ASP A 317 -16.50 2.65 5.96
CA ASP A 317 -15.61 1.66 6.56
C ASP A 317 -16.28 0.93 7.73
N PRO A 318 -16.54 -0.40 7.62
CA PRO A 318 -17.20 -1.15 8.69
C PRO A 318 -16.22 -1.72 9.73
N PHE A 319 -14.94 -1.41 9.63
CA PHE A 319 -13.93 -1.92 10.56
C PHE A 319 -13.31 -0.81 11.40
N THR A 320 -12.69 -1.22 12.49
CA THR A 320 -11.76 -0.41 13.28
C THR A 320 -10.47 -1.20 13.47
N GLY A 321 -9.35 -0.52 13.59
CA GLY A 321 -8.02 -1.13 13.75
C GLY A 321 -6.97 -0.07 14.03
N ALA A 322 -5.86 -0.11 13.31
CA ALA A 322 -4.87 0.96 13.35
C ALA A 322 -5.53 2.31 13.07
N THR A 323 -5.16 3.33 13.83
CA THR A 323 -5.64 4.69 13.58
C THR A 323 -4.52 5.52 12.96
N ILE A 324 -4.90 6.37 12.00
CA ILE A 324 -4.01 7.34 11.38
C ILE A 324 -4.54 8.72 11.73
N ASP A 325 -4.09 9.20 12.89
CA ASP A 325 -4.52 10.45 13.47
C ASP A 325 -3.53 11.56 13.08
N HIS A 326 -3.96 12.47 12.19
CA HIS A 326 -3.10 13.52 11.64
C HIS A 326 -1.75 12.98 11.14
N GLY A 327 -1.79 11.88 10.39
CA GLY A 327 -0.62 11.20 9.86
C GLY A 327 0.10 10.28 10.86
N GLN A 328 -0.14 10.40 12.15
CA GLN A 328 0.47 9.52 13.15
C GLN A 328 -0.20 8.14 13.14
N ILE A 329 0.59 7.12 12.84
CA ILE A 329 0.13 5.73 12.82
C ILE A 329 0.17 5.18 14.25
N ARG A 330 -0.97 4.73 14.76
CA ARG A 330 -1.10 4.06 16.06
C ARG A 330 -1.50 2.62 15.84
N LEU A 331 -0.61 1.70 16.16
CA LEU A 331 -0.84 0.28 16.03
C LEU A 331 -1.74 -0.25 17.15
N PRO A 332 -2.66 -1.20 16.86
CA PRO A 332 -3.47 -1.82 17.89
C PRO A 332 -2.61 -2.61 18.89
N THR A 333 -3.09 -2.70 20.11
CA THR A 333 -2.49 -3.52 21.19
C THR A 333 -3.21 -4.85 21.38
N GLU A 334 -4.37 -5.01 20.78
CA GLU A 334 -5.15 -6.23 20.79
C GLU A 334 -4.47 -7.34 19.98
N PRO A 335 -4.70 -8.62 20.34
CA PRO A 335 -4.12 -9.77 19.64
C PRO A 335 -4.47 -9.83 18.16
N GLY A 336 -3.56 -10.38 17.37
CA GLY A 336 -3.70 -10.51 15.93
C GLY A 336 -3.47 -9.17 15.22
N LEU A 337 -4.33 -8.86 14.26
CA LEU A 337 -4.39 -7.54 13.63
C LEU A 337 -4.98 -6.48 14.56
N GLY A 338 -5.72 -6.89 15.61
CA GLY A 338 -6.43 -5.96 16.47
C GLY A 338 -7.61 -5.27 15.79
N VAL A 339 -8.10 -5.84 14.70
CA VAL A 339 -9.24 -5.32 13.94
C VAL A 339 -10.55 -5.81 14.56
N ARG A 340 -11.56 -4.93 14.57
CA ARG A 340 -12.93 -5.27 14.97
C ARG A 340 -13.89 -4.79 13.88
N ARG A 341 -14.89 -5.63 13.57
CA ARG A 341 -16.04 -5.22 12.77
C ARG A 341 -17.01 -4.45 13.67
N ARG A 342 -17.51 -3.32 13.16
CA ARG A 342 -18.55 -2.49 13.83
C ARG A 342 -19.93 -3.12 13.71
#